data_4ba44a7ae55ca391436cdcfee659317b
#
_entry.id   4ba44a7ae55ca391436cdcfee659317b
#
_cell.length_a   1.000
_cell.length_b   1.000
_cell.length_c   1.000
_cell.angle_alpha   90.00
_cell.angle_beta   90.00
_cell.angle_gamma   90.00
#
_symmetry.space_group_name_H-M   'P 1'
#
loop_
_entity.id
_entity.type
_entity.pdbx_description
1 polymer ?
#
loop_
_entity_poly.entity_id
_entity_poly.type
_entity_poly.pdbx_seq_one_letter_code
_entity_poly.pdbx_strand_id
1 'polypeptide(L)'
;LHNLRKATLPVVAAVGGVAVPALIFLGINLASGGDPTALHGWAIPTATDIAFAVSVLAVVGSSLPVAMRTFLLTLAVVDDLIAIAIIAFVYTESVEFGFLAGAAVMLGLFWFLTHKYMGWFMAQHWAAWVILLPIGVITWWLVYESGIHATIAGVLLGFMVPVLKQEPRIIRQEDPRMGLAPALEYRFRPLSNGLVIPVFAFFSAGVAVGGWEGITAAATDPVALGIVAGLLIGKPVGIFGAAWLMDRFTSAEKDRDYTWFDMLGMSVVAGIGFTVSLLVAELSFGEGSPHSDHAKVGILCGSLLAAIVGAALIAPRNRKYKAMRAAGHDPDTLD
;
A
#
# COMPACT_ATOMS: atom_id res chain seq x y z
N LEU A 1 -13.86 13.55 -18.49
CA LEU A 1 -12.44 13.80 -18.81
C LEU A 1 -11.69 14.49 -17.65
N HIS A 2 -12.35 15.34 -16.85
CA HIS A 2 -11.72 16.06 -15.73
C HIS A 2 -11.29 15.10 -14.59
N ASN A 3 -12.10 14.10 -14.27
CA ASN A 3 -11.78 13.10 -13.24
C ASN A 3 -10.61 12.18 -13.65
N LEU A 4 -10.45 11.87 -14.93
CA LEU A 4 -9.32 11.04 -15.39
C LEU A 4 -7.99 11.80 -15.27
N ARG A 5 -7.96 13.11 -15.55
CA ARG A 5 -6.77 13.93 -15.40
C ARG A 5 -6.29 14.06 -13.95
N LYS A 6 -7.21 14.15 -13.00
CA LYS A 6 -6.87 14.16 -11.56
C LYS A 6 -6.35 12.80 -11.07
N ALA A 7 -6.80 11.69 -11.66
CA ALA A 7 -6.34 10.35 -11.29
C ALA A 7 -4.98 9.97 -11.89
N THR A 8 -4.55 10.61 -12.98
CA THR A 8 -3.26 10.27 -13.63
C THR A 8 -2.05 10.67 -12.79
N LEU A 9 -2.14 11.76 -12.05
CA LEU A 9 -1.02 12.25 -11.22
C LEU A 9 -0.61 11.23 -10.14
N PRO A 10 -1.53 10.69 -9.30
CA PRO A 10 -1.19 9.66 -8.33
C PRO A 10 -0.66 8.37 -8.97
N VAL A 11 -1.18 7.99 -10.15
CA VAL A 11 -0.72 6.78 -10.86
C VAL A 11 0.73 6.91 -11.31
N VAL A 12 1.08 8.03 -11.95
CA VAL A 12 2.45 8.28 -12.40
C VAL A 12 3.40 8.46 -11.20
N ALA A 13 2.93 9.12 -10.14
CA ALA A 13 3.66 9.25 -8.90
C ALA A 13 3.95 7.88 -8.27
N ALA A 14 2.99 6.93 -8.30
CA ALA A 14 3.20 5.57 -7.82
C ALA A 14 4.25 4.83 -8.64
N VAL A 15 4.21 4.92 -9.98
CA VAL A 15 5.24 4.33 -10.84
C VAL A 15 6.63 4.89 -10.50
N GLY A 16 6.76 6.20 -10.29
CA GLY A 16 8.01 6.81 -9.82
C GLY A 16 8.43 6.31 -8.44
N GLY A 17 7.45 6.16 -7.54
CA GLY A 17 7.62 5.63 -6.18
C GLY A 17 8.01 4.16 -6.12
N VAL A 18 7.82 3.40 -7.20
CA VAL A 18 8.33 2.02 -7.35
C VAL A 18 9.69 2.01 -8.03
N ALA A 19 9.84 2.72 -9.15
CA ALA A 19 11.05 2.68 -9.98
C ALA A 19 12.29 3.23 -9.26
N VAL A 20 12.17 4.40 -8.61
CA VAL A 20 13.34 5.06 -8.00
C VAL A 20 13.88 4.30 -6.78
N PRO A 21 13.06 3.81 -5.82
CA PRO A 21 13.56 2.98 -4.74
C PRO A 21 14.24 1.69 -5.23
N ALA A 22 13.66 1.03 -6.24
CA ALA A 22 14.25 -0.16 -6.85
C ALA A 22 15.63 0.13 -7.45
N LEU A 23 15.77 1.23 -8.18
CA LEU A 23 17.04 1.65 -8.78
C LEU A 23 18.09 2.02 -7.72
N ILE A 24 17.69 2.68 -6.62
CA ILE A 24 18.60 2.99 -5.51
C ILE A 24 19.07 1.70 -4.82
N PHE A 25 18.16 0.77 -4.54
CA PHE A 25 18.50 -0.52 -3.95
C PHE A 25 19.50 -1.27 -4.84
N LEU A 26 19.20 -1.41 -6.13
CA LEU A 26 20.08 -2.06 -7.10
C LEU A 26 21.43 -1.34 -7.20
N GLY A 27 21.45 -0.02 -7.25
CA GLY A 27 22.66 0.79 -7.34
C GLY A 27 23.60 0.57 -6.14
N ILE A 28 23.07 0.57 -4.93
CA ILE A 28 23.85 0.32 -3.70
C ILE A 28 24.40 -1.09 -3.67
N ASN A 29 23.58 -2.10 -3.96
CA ASN A 29 24.01 -3.50 -3.93
C ASN A 29 25.01 -3.82 -5.04
N LEU A 30 24.85 -3.29 -6.25
CA LEU A 30 25.81 -3.44 -7.33
C LEU A 30 27.16 -2.77 -7.02
N ALA A 31 27.13 -1.58 -6.42
CA ALA A 31 28.36 -0.87 -6.01
C ALA A 31 29.10 -1.59 -4.87
N SER A 32 28.42 -2.42 -4.09
CA SER A 32 28.98 -3.17 -2.97
C SER A 32 29.48 -4.57 -3.33
N GLY A 33 29.52 -4.93 -4.61
CA GLY A 33 30.03 -6.23 -5.08
C GLY A 33 29.04 -7.04 -5.90
N GLY A 34 27.76 -6.67 -5.93
CA GLY A 34 26.76 -7.24 -6.84
C GLY A 34 26.41 -8.70 -6.54
N ASP A 35 26.23 -9.06 -5.26
CA ASP A 35 25.76 -10.41 -4.91
C ASP A 35 24.41 -10.69 -5.59
N PRO A 36 24.34 -11.71 -6.48
CA PRO A 36 23.10 -12.04 -7.18
C PRO A 36 21.93 -12.34 -6.24
N THR A 37 22.19 -12.95 -5.07
CA THR A 37 21.15 -13.28 -4.09
C THR A 37 20.61 -12.02 -3.42
N ALA A 38 21.46 -11.05 -3.10
CA ALA A 38 21.05 -9.77 -2.55
C ALA A 38 20.21 -8.95 -3.54
N LEU A 39 20.51 -9.04 -4.84
CA LEU A 39 19.78 -8.31 -5.89
C LEU A 39 18.31 -8.74 -6.01
N HIS A 40 17.94 -9.94 -5.60
CA HIS A 40 16.55 -10.40 -5.59
C HIS A 40 15.64 -9.53 -4.69
N GLY A 41 16.22 -8.83 -3.70
CA GLY A 41 15.49 -7.93 -2.80
C GLY A 41 15.10 -6.55 -3.38
N TRP A 42 15.31 -6.31 -4.67
CA TRP A 42 15.08 -5.00 -5.31
C TRP A 42 13.65 -4.44 -5.14
N ALA A 43 12.67 -5.32 -5.01
CA ALA A 43 11.27 -4.93 -4.84
C ALA A 43 10.90 -4.58 -3.39
N ILE A 44 11.74 -4.89 -2.39
CA ILE A 44 11.46 -4.66 -0.97
C ILE A 44 11.14 -3.18 -0.66
N PRO A 45 11.95 -2.20 -1.09
CA PRO A 45 11.69 -0.79 -0.78
C PRO A 45 10.63 -0.14 -1.68
N THR A 46 10.00 -0.89 -2.58
CA THR A 46 9.01 -0.32 -3.52
C THR A 46 7.60 -0.22 -2.94
N ALA A 47 7.27 -1.01 -1.94
CA ALA A 47 5.92 -1.06 -1.38
C ALA A 47 5.66 0.05 -0.33
N THR A 48 4.38 0.42 -0.17
CA THR A 48 3.90 1.34 0.87
C THR A 48 2.91 0.62 1.77
N ASP A 49 3.08 0.74 3.09
CA ASP A 49 2.07 0.25 4.04
C ASP A 49 0.98 1.30 4.25
N ILE A 50 -0.16 1.12 3.57
CA ILE A 50 -1.30 2.05 3.63
C ILE A 50 -1.80 2.21 5.07
N ALA A 51 -1.91 1.10 5.82
CA ALA A 51 -2.50 1.13 7.15
C ALA A 51 -1.67 1.99 8.11
N PHE A 52 -0.35 1.83 8.08
CA PHE A 52 0.57 2.63 8.89
C PHE A 52 0.70 4.07 8.39
N ALA A 53 0.81 4.28 7.07
CA ALA A 53 0.89 5.62 6.49
C ALA A 53 -0.34 6.48 6.83
N VAL A 54 -1.54 5.91 6.68
CA VAL A 54 -2.80 6.60 7.03
C VAL A 54 -2.92 6.80 8.54
N SER A 55 -2.44 5.87 9.36
CA SER A 55 -2.45 6.01 10.82
C SER A 55 -1.55 7.16 11.27
N VAL A 56 -0.34 7.28 10.73
CA VAL A 56 0.54 8.43 10.98
C VAL A 56 -0.14 9.74 10.55
N LEU A 57 -0.74 9.75 9.36
CA LEU A 57 -1.45 10.92 8.86
C LEU A 57 -2.67 11.28 9.73
N ALA A 58 -3.40 10.30 10.27
CA ALA A 58 -4.53 10.54 11.15
C ALA A 58 -4.10 11.21 12.48
N VAL A 59 -2.94 10.80 13.02
CA VAL A 59 -2.42 11.35 14.27
C VAL A 59 -1.84 12.76 14.06
N VAL A 60 -1.01 12.94 13.03
CA VAL A 60 -0.21 14.17 12.83
C VAL A 60 -0.91 15.16 11.92
N GLY A 61 -1.80 14.70 11.04
CA GLY A 61 -2.41 15.46 9.94
C GLY A 61 -3.93 15.60 10.04
N SER A 62 -4.52 15.70 11.23
CA SER A 62 -5.98 15.73 11.43
C SER A 62 -6.71 16.88 10.70
N SER A 63 -6.03 17.99 10.46
CA SER A 63 -6.59 19.20 9.81
C SER A 63 -6.14 19.39 8.36
N LEU A 64 -5.47 18.40 7.77
CA LEU A 64 -5.03 18.47 6.37
C LEU A 64 -6.22 18.46 5.40
N PRO A 65 -6.08 19.09 4.22
CA PRO A 65 -7.08 19.04 3.15
C PRO A 65 -7.46 17.60 2.75
N VAL A 66 -8.71 17.41 2.37
CA VAL A 66 -9.22 16.10 1.90
C VAL A 66 -8.47 15.62 0.67
N ALA A 67 -8.10 16.55 -0.24
CA ALA A 67 -7.34 16.25 -1.44
C ALA A 67 -6.01 15.56 -1.15
N MET A 68 -5.29 15.94 -0.08
CA MET A 68 -4.04 15.29 0.34
C MET A 68 -4.25 13.83 0.74
N ARG A 69 -5.28 13.56 1.53
CA ARG A 69 -5.61 12.19 1.96
C ARG A 69 -6.03 11.33 0.77
N THR A 70 -6.83 11.89 -0.14
CA THR A 70 -7.27 11.22 -1.36
C THR A 70 -6.08 10.90 -2.26
N PHE A 71 -5.14 11.83 -2.41
CA PHE A 71 -3.91 11.60 -3.16
C PHE A 71 -3.10 10.44 -2.57
N LEU A 72 -2.83 10.46 -1.26
CA LEU A 72 -2.06 9.41 -0.60
C LEU A 72 -2.75 8.04 -0.70
N LEU A 73 -4.06 7.98 -0.49
CA LEU A 73 -4.83 6.74 -0.61
C LEU A 73 -4.81 6.21 -2.05
N THR A 74 -5.01 7.07 -3.04
CA THR A 74 -4.98 6.65 -4.45
C THR A 74 -3.59 6.18 -4.86
N LEU A 75 -2.54 6.92 -4.48
CA LEU A 75 -1.15 6.55 -4.71
C LEU A 75 -0.84 5.18 -4.09
N ALA A 76 -1.20 4.97 -2.82
CA ALA A 76 -0.89 3.74 -2.11
C ALA A 76 -1.67 2.54 -2.68
N VAL A 77 -2.93 2.71 -3.11
CA VAL A 77 -3.68 1.64 -3.79
C VAL A 77 -3.02 1.25 -5.12
N VAL A 78 -2.55 2.21 -5.91
CA VAL A 78 -1.85 1.92 -7.17
C VAL A 78 -0.50 1.26 -6.90
N ASP A 79 0.23 1.73 -5.90
CA ASP A 79 1.51 1.17 -5.43
C ASP A 79 1.35 -0.29 -5.03
N ASP A 80 0.32 -0.62 -4.24
CA ASP A 80 0.00 -1.98 -3.84
C ASP A 80 -0.36 -2.88 -5.04
N LEU A 81 -1.13 -2.37 -6.01
CA LEU A 81 -1.44 -3.11 -7.22
C LEU A 81 -0.18 -3.43 -8.03
N ILE A 82 0.76 -2.48 -8.12
CA ILE A 82 2.06 -2.69 -8.79
C ILE A 82 2.88 -3.72 -8.00
N ALA A 83 2.94 -3.61 -6.67
CA ALA A 83 3.65 -4.55 -5.82
C ALA A 83 3.09 -5.98 -5.95
N ILE A 84 1.77 -6.14 -5.94
CA ILE A 84 1.11 -7.43 -6.14
C ILE A 84 1.39 -7.98 -7.54
N ALA A 85 1.40 -7.14 -8.58
CA ALA A 85 1.78 -7.56 -9.92
C ALA A 85 3.25 -8.03 -9.98
N ILE A 86 4.17 -7.31 -9.35
CA ILE A 86 5.57 -7.72 -9.23
C ILE A 86 5.67 -9.08 -8.53
N ILE A 87 5.00 -9.26 -7.39
CA ILE A 87 4.97 -10.53 -6.66
C ILE A 87 4.44 -11.66 -7.57
N ALA A 88 3.35 -11.41 -8.29
CA ALA A 88 2.73 -12.40 -9.16
C ALA A 88 3.61 -12.87 -10.32
N PHE A 89 4.35 -11.94 -10.94
CA PHE A 89 5.13 -12.25 -12.15
C PHE A 89 6.60 -12.56 -11.90
N VAL A 90 7.19 -11.99 -10.85
CA VAL A 90 8.62 -12.13 -10.56
C VAL A 90 8.90 -13.25 -9.57
N TYR A 91 8.03 -13.46 -8.58
CA TYR A 91 8.23 -14.40 -7.49
C TYR A 91 7.39 -15.70 -7.62
N THR A 92 6.70 -15.91 -8.74
CA THR A 92 5.99 -17.16 -9.03
C THR A 92 6.92 -18.13 -9.77
N GLU A 93 7.20 -19.29 -9.19
CA GLU A 93 8.14 -20.29 -9.77
C GLU A 93 7.44 -21.27 -10.71
N SER A 94 6.23 -21.72 -10.38
CA SER A 94 5.47 -22.69 -11.17
C SER A 94 3.98 -22.44 -11.07
N VAL A 95 3.21 -22.83 -12.11
CA VAL A 95 1.76 -22.64 -12.14
C VAL A 95 1.06 -23.97 -12.39
N GLU A 96 0.25 -24.39 -11.41
CA GLU A 96 -0.62 -25.57 -11.51
C GLU A 96 -1.98 -25.18 -12.07
N PHE A 97 -2.19 -25.39 -13.34
CA PHE A 97 -3.42 -24.96 -14.06
C PHE A 97 -4.70 -25.58 -13.52
N GLY A 98 -4.65 -26.77 -12.91
CA GLY A 98 -5.81 -27.43 -12.33
C GLY A 98 -6.42 -26.61 -11.17
N PHE A 99 -5.57 -26.19 -10.23
CA PHE A 99 -5.99 -25.35 -9.11
C PHE A 99 -6.41 -23.94 -9.57
N LEU A 100 -5.70 -23.40 -10.57
CA LEU A 100 -6.06 -22.09 -11.14
C LEU A 100 -7.44 -22.12 -11.81
N ALA A 101 -7.80 -23.19 -12.52
CA ALA A 101 -9.13 -23.39 -13.08
C ALA A 101 -10.19 -23.48 -11.97
N GLY A 102 -9.91 -24.21 -10.89
CA GLY A 102 -10.76 -24.25 -9.70
C GLY A 102 -10.97 -22.87 -9.07
N ALA A 103 -9.91 -22.07 -8.94
CA ALA A 103 -9.98 -20.70 -8.46
C ALA A 103 -10.85 -19.81 -9.36
N ALA A 104 -10.73 -19.94 -10.69
CA ALA A 104 -11.55 -19.22 -11.64
C ALA A 104 -13.05 -19.56 -11.50
N VAL A 105 -13.39 -20.83 -11.25
CA VAL A 105 -14.77 -21.25 -10.99
C VAL A 105 -15.31 -20.61 -9.71
N MET A 106 -14.51 -20.59 -8.63
CA MET A 106 -14.90 -19.96 -7.35
C MET A 106 -15.04 -18.45 -7.49
N LEU A 107 -14.16 -17.79 -8.23
CA LEU A 107 -14.28 -16.37 -8.57
C LEU A 107 -15.56 -16.09 -9.36
N GLY A 108 -15.88 -16.91 -10.34
CA GLY A 108 -17.13 -16.83 -11.10
C GLY A 108 -18.37 -16.99 -10.22
N LEU A 109 -18.34 -17.96 -9.29
CA LEU A 109 -19.41 -18.15 -8.29
C LEU A 109 -19.55 -16.92 -7.38
N PHE A 110 -18.42 -16.40 -6.88
CA PHE A 110 -18.40 -15.20 -6.04
C PHE A 110 -18.97 -13.99 -6.77
N TRP A 111 -18.54 -13.76 -8.03
CA TRP A 111 -19.07 -12.71 -8.89
C TRP A 111 -20.58 -12.86 -9.11
N PHE A 112 -21.05 -14.07 -9.45
CA PHE A 112 -22.46 -14.35 -9.67
C PHE A 112 -23.30 -14.05 -8.42
N LEU A 113 -22.86 -14.51 -7.25
CA LEU A 113 -23.56 -14.28 -6.00
C LEU A 113 -23.62 -12.78 -5.62
N THR A 114 -22.49 -12.08 -5.72
CA THR A 114 -22.40 -10.66 -5.36
C THR A 114 -23.22 -9.77 -6.30
N HIS A 115 -23.35 -10.12 -7.58
CA HIS A 115 -24.15 -9.35 -8.54
C HIS A 115 -25.64 -9.71 -8.47
N LYS A 116 -25.96 -11.01 -8.46
CA LYS A 116 -27.37 -11.45 -8.50
C LYS A 116 -28.09 -11.22 -7.16
N TYR A 117 -27.41 -11.44 -6.06
CA TYR A 117 -28.00 -11.34 -4.71
C TYR A 117 -27.47 -10.14 -3.91
N MET A 118 -27.01 -9.09 -4.58
CA MET A 118 -26.43 -7.89 -3.96
C MET A 118 -27.30 -7.33 -2.84
N GLY A 119 -28.59 -7.11 -3.10
CA GLY A 119 -29.53 -6.54 -2.10
C GLY A 119 -29.70 -7.44 -0.89
N TRP A 120 -29.65 -8.76 -1.06
CA TRP A 120 -29.75 -9.71 0.04
C TRP A 120 -28.50 -9.69 0.93
N PHE A 121 -27.29 -9.63 0.31
CA PHE A 121 -26.05 -9.50 1.06
C PHE A 121 -25.90 -8.14 1.78
N MET A 122 -26.52 -7.10 1.25
CA MET A 122 -26.60 -5.80 1.93
C MET A 122 -27.52 -5.87 3.15
N ALA A 123 -28.68 -6.51 3.03
CA ALA A 123 -29.67 -6.62 4.10
C ALA A 123 -29.23 -7.62 5.21
N GLN A 124 -28.62 -8.74 4.82
CA GLN A 124 -28.24 -9.82 5.75
C GLN A 124 -26.75 -9.77 6.08
N HIS A 125 -26.41 -9.13 7.21
CA HIS A 125 -25.01 -8.94 7.63
C HIS A 125 -24.25 -10.26 7.84
N TRP A 126 -24.91 -11.30 8.35
CA TRP A 126 -24.29 -12.60 8.58
C TRP A 126 -23.94 -13.36 7.30
N ALA A 127 -24.64 -13.09 6.20
CA ALA A 127 -24.48 -13.81 4.94
C ALA A 127 -23.07 -13.60 4.33
N ALA A 128 -22.48 -12.42 4.50
CA ALA A 128 -21.12 -12.17 4.08
C ALA A 128 -20.10 -13.06 4.81
N TRP A 129 -20.30 -13.27 6.11
CA TRP A 129 -19.42 -14.11 6.95
C TRP A 129 -19.57 -15.60 6.66
N VAL A 130 -20.80 -16.07 6.42
CA VAL A 130 -21.09 -17.52 6.28
C VAL A 130 -20.99 -18.00 4.84
N ILE A 131 -21.14 -17.13 3.84
CA ILE A 131 -21.15 -17.52 2.44
C ILE A 131 -19.94 -16.91 1.70
N LEU A 132 -19.80 -15.58 1.71
CA LEU A 132 -18.74 -14.93 0.91
C LEU A 132 -17.35 -15.19 1.48
N LEU A 133 -17.20 -15.18 2.80
CA LEU A 133 -15.90 -15.44 3.43
C LEU A 133 -15.40 -16.88 3.17
N PRO A 134 -16.19 -17.96 3.34
CA PRO A 134 -15.74 -19.30 2.98
C PRO A 134 -15.41 -19.47 1.50
N ILE A 135 -16.19 -18.90 0.59
CA ILE A 135 -15.85 -18.89 -0.84
C ILE A 135 -14.52 -18.16 -1.06
N GLY A 136 -14.30 -17.03 -0.39
CA GLY A 136 -13.05 -16.30 -0.44
C GLY A 136 -11.85 -17.13 0.06
N VAL A 137 -12.02 -17.85 1.19
CA VAL A 137 -10.99 -18.74 1.75
C VAL A 137 -10.67 -19.90 0.81
N ILE A 138 -11.69 -20.52 0.19
CA ILE A 138 -11.49 -21.59 -0.78
C ILE A 138 -10.76 -21.04 -2.03
N THR A 139 -11.15 -19.85 -2.51
CA THR A 139 -10.47 -19.19 -3.63
C THR A 139 -9.01 -18.93 -3.30
N TRP A 140 -8.75 -18.38 -2.10
CA TRP A 140 -7.41 -18.12 -1.60
C TRP A 140 -6.56 -19.40 -1.55
N TRP A 141 -7.11 -20.50 -1.02
CA TRP A 141 -6.43 -21.79 -0.95
C TRP A 141 -6.12 -22.35 -2.35
N LEU A 142 -7.08 -22.29 -3.29
CA LEU A 142 -6.87 -22.75 -4.67
C LEU A 142 -5.82 -21.91 -5.39
N VAL A 143 -5.77 -20.60 -5.18
CA VAL A 143 -4.72 -19.74 -5.72
C VAL A 143 -3.38 -20.08 -5.10
N TYR A 144 -3.31 -20.34 -3.79
CA TYR A 144 -2.11 -20.77 -3.10
C TYR A 144 -1.56 -22.09 -3.68
N GLU A 145 -2.40 -23.13 -3.81
CA GLU A 145 -2.01 -24.42 -4.40
C GLU A 145 -1.65 -24.31 -5.88
N SER A 146 -2.12 -23.28 -6.58
CA SER A 146 -1.73 -23.06 -7.99
C SER A 146 -0.29 -22.55 -8.14
N GLY A 147 0.44 -22.27 -7.06
CA GLY A 147 1.79 -21.71 -7.08
C GLY A 147 1.82 -20.18 -7.27
N ILE A 148 0.66 -19.56 -7.52
CA ILE A 148 0.52 -18.10 -7.58
C ILE A 148 0.36 -17.56 -6.16
N HIS A 149 0.95 -16.39 -5.91
CA HIS A 149 0.82 -15.76 -4.60
C HIS A 149 -0.63 -15.55 -4.18
N ALA A 150 -0.98 -16.06 -3.02
CA ALA A 150 -2.34 -16.08 -2.48
C ALA A 150 -2.95 -14.68 -2.27
N THR A 151 -2.13 -13.63 -2.13
CA THR A 151 -2.58 -12.22 -2.06
C THR A 151 -3.41 -11.80 -3.27
N ILE A 152 -3.13 -12.37 -4.46
CA ILE A 152 -3.87 -12.09 -5.69
C ILE A 152 -5.34 -12.49 -5.58
N ALA A 153 -5.65 -13.55 -4.84
CA ALA A 153 -7.03 -13.98 -4.60
C ALA A 153 -7.87 -12.86 -3.94
N GLY A 154 -7.30 -12.17 -2.95
CA GLY A 154 -7.99 -11.05 -2.28
C GLY A 154 -8.30 -9.89 -3.22
N VAL A 155 -7.35 -9.54 -4.09
CA VAL A 155 -7.52 -8.47 -5.09
C VAL A 155 -8.58 -8.85 -6.12
N LEU A 156 -8.51 -10.07 -6.67
CA LEU A 156 -9.49 -10.56 -7.63
C LEU A 156 -10.90 -10.61 -7.02
N LEU A 157 -11.04 -11.12 -5.80
CA LEU A 157 -12.33 -11.10 -5.08
C LEU A 157 -12.85 -9.68 -4.88
N GLY A 158 -11.97 -8.73 -4.50
CA GLY A 158 -12.32 -7.32 -4.36
C GLY A 158 -12.86 -6.70 -5.65
N PHE A 159 -12.22 -6.97 -6.79
CA PHE A 159 -12.68 -6.52 -8.11
C PHE A 159 -14.01 -7.15 -8.57
N MET A 160 -14.34 -8.34 -8.05
CA MET A 160 -15.61 -9.02 -8.37
C MET A 160 -16.80 -8.43 -7.60
N VAL A 161 -16.59 -7.55 -6.61
CA VAL A 161 -17.69 -6.95 -5.85
C VAL A 161 -18.23 -5.73 -6.60
N PRO A 162 -19.56 -5.65 -6.83
CA PRO A 162 -20.14 -4.52 -7.55
C PRO A 162 -20.07 -3.23 -6.75
N VAL A 163 -19.62 -2.17 -7.44
CA VAL A 163 -19.64 -0.79 -6.95
C VAL A 163 -20.76 -0.04 -7.67
N LEU A 164 -21.73 0.49 -6.93
CA LEU A 164 -22.76 1.33 -7.52
C LEU A 164 -22.17 2.70 -7.84
N LYS A 165 -22.35 3.14 -9.10
CA LYS A 165 -22.06 4.53 -9.48
C LYS A 165 -23.13 5.43 -8.88
N GLN A 166 -22.84 6.14 -7.82
CA GLN A 166 -23.70 7.20 -7.33
C GLN A 166 -22.96 8.53 -7.25
N GLU A 167 -23.71 9.62 -7.53
CA GLU A 167 -23.22 10.99 -7.36
C GLU A 167 -22.86 11.28 -5.90
N PRO A 168 -21.85 12.13 -5.65
CA PRO A 168 -21.38 12.45 -4.31
C PRO A 168 -22.44 13.31 -3.57
N ARG A 169 -23.39 12.65 -2.94
CA ARG A 169 -24.20 13.25 -1.87
C ARG A 169 -23.64 12.75 -0.54
N ILE A 170 -23.68 13.62 0.47
CA ILE A 170 -23.23 13.32 1.84
C ILE A 170 -23.84 12.00 2.30
N ILE A 171 -23.06 10.94 2.25
CA ILE A 171 -23.51 9.58 2.53
C ILE A 171 -23.27 9.32 4.02
N ARG A 172 -24.33 9.11 4.80
CA ARG A 172 -24.22 8.51 6.13
C ARG A 172 -23.77 7.06 5.99
N GLN A 173 -22.91 6.59 6.89
CA GLN A 173 -22.29 5.26 6.88
C GLN A 173 -23.25 4.06 6.81
N GLU A 174 -24.55 4.29 6.93
CA GLU A 174 -25.60 3.26 6.93
C GLU A 174 -26.59 3.41 5.73
N ASP A 175 -26.24 4.21 4.69
CA ASP A 175 -27.14 4.40 3.55
C ASP A 175 -27.16 3.13 2.68
N PRO A 176 -28.33 2.47 2.49
CA PRO A 176 -28.48 1.29 1.61
C PRO A 176 -28.06 1.53 0.16
N ARG A 177 -27.81 2.79 -0.23
CA ARG A 177 -27.37 3.19 -1.56
C ARG A 177 -25.85 3.08 -1.78
N MET A 178 -25.08 2.76 -0.75
CA MET A 178 -23.60 2.70 -0.82
C MET A 178 -23.04 1.61 -1.76
N GLY A 179 -23.85 0.63 -2.13
CA GLY A 179 -23.35 -0.55 -2.85
C GLY A 179 -22.71 -1.59 -1.93
N LEU A 180 -22.46 -2.78 -2.50
CA LEU A 180 -21.98 -3.92 -1.72
C LEU A 180 -20.51 -3.76 -1.30
N ALA A 181 -19.66 -3.17 -2.16
CA ALA A 181 -18.23 -3.04 -1.86
C ALA A 181 -17.93 -2.21 -0.60
N PRO A 182 -18.46 -0.99 -0.42
CA PRO A 182 -18.30 -0.25 0.83
C PRO A 182 -18.92 -0.94 2.05
N ALA A 183 -20.05 -1.66 1.86
CA ALA A 183 -20.69 -2.40 2.95
C ALA A 183 -19.82 -3.57 3.44
N LEU A 184 -19.18 -4.31 2.54
CA LEU A 184 -18.25 -5.38 2.89
C LEU A 184 -16.97 -4.82 3.51
N GLU A 185 -16.43 -3.75 2.97
CA GLU A 185 -15.27 -3.06 3.54
C GLU A 185 -15.53 -2.67 5.00
N TYR A 186 -16.63 -2.01 5.28
CA TYR A 186 -17.01 -1.64 6.65
C TYR A 186 -17.14 -2.84 7.59
N ARG A 187 -17.69 -3.95 7.10
CA ARG A 187 -17.88 -5.18 7.89
C ARG A 187 -16.58 -5.93 8.18
N PHE A 188 -15.65 -5.99 7.22
CA PHE A 188 -14.39 -6.73 7.37
C PHE A 188 -13.24 -5.89 7.91
N ARG A 189 -13.33 -4.56 7.82
CA ARG A 189 -12.31 -3.64 8.33
C ARG A 189 -11.93 -3.86 9.81
N PRO A 190 -12.86 -4.08 10.75
CA PRO A 190 -12.49 -4.34 12.16
C PRO A 190 -11.68 -5.62 12.33
N LEU A 191 -11.99 -6.68 11.57
CA LEU A 191 -11.22 -7.92 11.58
C LEU A 191 -9.83 -7.71 10.99
N SER A 192 -9.75 -7.06 9.84
CA SER A 192 -8.48 -6.78 9.16
C SER A 192 -7.57 -5.90 10.02
N ASN A 193 -8.04 -4.71 10.42
CA ASN A 193 -7.20 -3.73 11.11
C ASN A 193 -7.00 -4.06 12.60
N GLY A 194 -7.97 -4.72 13.24
CA GLY A 194 -7.93 -5.01 14.68
C GLY A 194 -7.27 -6.34 15.04
N LEU A 195 -7.23 -7.29 14.12
CA LEU A 195 -6.68 -8.63 14.39
C LEU A 195 -5.63 -9.03 13.35
N VAL A 196 -5.98 -9.08 12.06
CA VAL A 196 -5.13 -9.69 11.04
C VAL A 196 -3.82 -8.92 10.86
N ILE A 197 -3.89 -7.59 10.67
CA ILE A 197 -2.70 -6.75 10.49
C ILE A 197 -1.79 -6.75 11.73
N PRO A 198 -2.28 -6.56 12.98
CA PRO A 198 -1.43 -6.65 14.15
C PRO A 198 -0.77 -8.01 14.35
N VAL A 199 -1.52 -9.10 14.15
CA VAL A 199 -0.97 -10.47 14.26
C VAL A 199 0.09 -10.72 13.19
N PHE A 200 -0.20 -10.37 11.93
CA PHE A 200 0.77 -10.48 10.85
C PHE A 200 2.02 -9.64 11.13
N ALA A 201 1.87 -8.38 11.51
CA ALA A 201 2.97 -7.50 11.82
C ALA A 201 3.85 -8.04 12.97
N PHE A 202 3.23 -8.61 14.02
CA PHE A 202 3.93 -9.20 15.14
C PHE A 202 4.81 -10.39 14.72
N PHE A 203 4.25 -11.31 13.94
CA PHE A 203 5.01 -12.49 13.50
C PHE A 203 6.04 -12.18 12.41
N SER A 204 5.71 -11.31 11.45
CA SER A 204 6.62 -10.96 10.35
C SER A 204 7.76 -10.05 10.80
N ALA A 205 7.55 -9.20 11.81
CA ALA A 205 8.59 -8.35 12.38
C ALA A 205 9.54 -9.10 13.32
N GLY A 206 9.22 -10.35 13.66
CA GLY A 206 10.10 -11.20 14.48
C GLY A 206 11.45 -11.40 13.79
N VAL A 207 12.50 -10.78 14.33
CA VAL A 207 13.86 -10.88 13.82
C VAL A 207 14.82 -11.15 14.98
N ALA A 208 15.75 -12.08 14.80
CA ALA A 208 16.84 -12.30 15.71
C ALA A 208 17.90 -11.19 15.52
N VAL A 209 17.71 -10.05 16.17
CA VAL A 209 18.60 -8.89 15.98
C VAL A 209 20.05 -9.16 16.42
N GLY A 210 20.30 -10.21 17.20
CA GLY A 210 21.66 -10.54 17.66
C GLY A 210 22.30 -9.50 18.58
N GLY A 211 21.49 -8.67 19.24
CA GLY A 211 21.95 -7.58 20.10
C GLY A 211 22.62 -6.44 19.33
N TRP A 212 23.56 -5.75 19.98
CA TRP A 212 24.26 -4.60 19.39
C TRP A 212 25.13 -4.98 18.18
N GLU A 213 25.74 -6.14 18.19
CA GLU A 213 26.57 -6.64 17.07
C GLU A 213 25.71 -6.87 15.82
N GLY A 214 24.52 -7.45 15.95
CA GLY A 214 23.62 -7.66 14.82
C GLY A 214 23.07 -6.35 14.25
N ILE A 215 22.80 -5.34 15.09
CA ILE A 215 22.39 -4.00 14.62
C ILE A 215 23.53 -3.34 13.82
N THR A 216 24.77 -3.42 14.31
CA THR A 216 25.91 -2.84 13.59
C THR A 216 26.23 -3.60 12.30
N ALA A 217 26.07 -4.92 12.27
CA ALA A 217 26.19 -5.72 11.05
C ALA A 217 25.14 -5.31 10.02
N ALA A 218 23.87 -5.23 10.41
CA ALA A 218 22.81 -4.77 9.51
C ALA A 218 23.01 -3.32 9.02
N ALA A 219 23.54 -2.43 9.87
CA ALA A 219 23.79 -1.03 9.51
C ALA A 219 24.91 -0.85 8.46
N THR A 220 25.75 -1.88 8.23
CA THR A 220 26.80 -1.90 7.21
C THR A 220 26.45 -2.79 6.02
N ASP A 221 25.39 -3.56 6.11
CA ASP A 221 24.95 -4.48 5.08
C ASP A 221 24.32 -3.74 3.89
N PRO A 222 24.75 -3.98 2.64
CA PRO A 222 24.22 -3.32 1.45
C PRO A 222 22.72 -3.51 1.25
N VAL A 223 22.16 -4.66 1.64
CA VAL A 223 20.72 -4.93 1.54
C VAL A 223 19.94 -4.01 2.47
N ALA A 224 20.34 -3.95 3.76
CA ALA A 224 19.69 -3.06 4.73
C ALA A 224 19.84 -1.59 4.35
N LEU A 225 21.03 -1.15 3.93
CA LEU A 225 21.29 0.21 3.47
C LEU A 225 20.47 0.55 2.22
N GLY A 226 20.39 -0.38 1.25
CA GLY A 226 19.57 -0.23 0.05
C GLY A 226 18.10 -0.07 0.35
N ILE A 227 17.57 -0.81 1.33
CA ILE A 227 16.18 -0.72 1.78
C ILE A 227 15.93 0.63 2.47
N VAL A 228 16.76 1.00 3.45
CA VAL A 228 16.62 2.29 4.17
C VAL A 228 16.70 3.47 3.20
N ALA A 229 17.68 3.49 2.31
CA ALA A 229 17.83 4.55 1.31
C ALA A 229 16.66 4.55 0.32
N GLY A 230 16.19 3.37 -0.11
CA GLY A 230 15.03 3.24 -0.99
C GLY A 230 13.75 3.80 -0.36
N LEU A 231 13.45 3.44 0.88
CA LEU A 231 12.26 3.90 1.61
C LEU A 231 12.33 5.39 1.96
N LEU A 232 13.47 5.86 2.52
CA LEU A 232 13.59 7.21 3.05
C LEU A 232 13.90 8.27 1.99
N ILE A 233 14.64 7.91 0.95
CA ILE A 233 15.08 8.82 -0.12
C ILE A 233 14.41 8.46 -1.44
N GLY A 234 14.43 7.19 -1.81
CA GLY A 234 13.92 6.72 -3.10
C GLY A 234 12.44 6.96 -3.30
N LYS A 235 11.62 6.62 -2.31
CA LYS A 235 10.17 6.87 -2.34
C LYS A 235 9.84 8.35 -2.48
N PRO A 236 10.33 9.26 -1.61
CA PRO A 236 10.06 10.69 -1.76
C PRO A 236 10.54 11.25 -3.11
N VAL A 237 11.75 10.90 -3.54
CA VAL A 237 12.30 11.39 -4.81
C VAL A 237 11.48 10.86 -5.99
N GLY A 238 11.10 9.59 -5.97
CA GLY A 238 10.31 8.97 -7.03
C GLY A 238 8.91 9.54 -7.13
N ILE A 239 8.18 9.61 -6.02
CA ILE A 239 6.81 10.13 -5.97
C ILE A 239 6.77 11.62 -6.31
N PHE A 240 7.58 12.43 -5.61
CA PHE A 240 7.62 13.87 -5.79
C PHE A 240 8.15 14.23 -7.19
N GLY A 241 9.24 13.60 -7.62
CA GLY A 241 9.85 13.85 -8.92
C GLY A 241 8.93 13.49 -10.08
N ALA A 242 8.27 12.32 -10.03
CA ALA A 242 7.32 11.92 -11.06
C ALA A 242 6.09 12.83 -11.09
N ALA A 243 5.55 13.21 -9.93
CA ALA A 243 4.45 14.15 -9.84
C ALA A 243 4.83 15.54 -10.39
N TRP A 244 6.01 16.04 -10.05
CA TRP A 244 6.52 17.33 -10.54
C TRP A 244 6.76 17.33 -12.05
N LEU A 245 7.36 16.26 -12.59
CA LEU A 245 7.55 16.10 -14.03
C LEU A 245 6.21 16.07 -14.75
N MET A 246 5.23 15.35 -14.19
CA MET A 246 3.90 15.24 -14.77
C MET A 246 3.20 16.60 -14.81
N ASP A 247 3.21 17.34 -13.72
CA ASP A 247 2.62 18.70 -13.60
C ASP A 247 3.32 19.69 -14.55
N ARG A 248 4.65 19.57 -14.72
CA ARG A 248 5.46 20.50 -15.54
C ARG A 248 5.32 20.27 -17.03
N PHE A 249 5.19 19.02 -17.48
CA PHE A 249 5.28 18.64 -18.89
C PHE A 249 3.97 18.14 -19.50
N THR A 250 2.90 18.02 -18.70
CA THR A 250 1.60 17.55 -19.18
C THR A 250 0.48 18.48 -18.72
N SER A 251 -0.75 18.16 -19.15
CA SER A 251 -1.95 18.87 -18.70
C SER A 251 -2.58 18.26 -17.44
N ALA A 252 -1.87 17.37 -16.74
CA ALA A 252 -2.27 16.88 -15.44
C ALA A 252 -1.80 17.88 -14.38
N GLU A 253 -2.73 18.51 -13.70
CA GLU A 253 -2.43 19.52 -12.69
C GLU A 253 -2.56 18.90 -11.29
N LYS A 254 -1.60 19.29 -10.42
CA LYS A 254 -1.71 19.05 -8.98
C LYS A 254 -2.96 19.79 -8.45
N ASP A 255 -3.66 19.18 -7.49
CA ASP A 255 -4.77 19.85 -6.83
C ASP A 255 -4.29 21.13 -6.11
N ARG A 256 -5.04 22.21 -6.21
CA ARG A 256 -4.66 23.52 -5.66
C ARG A 256 -4.77 23.59 -4.14
N ASP A 257 -5.54 22.69 -3.54
CA ASP A 257 -5.81 22.65 -2.10
C ASP A 257 -4.57 22.34 -1.23
N TYR A 258 -3.47 21.88 -1.84
CA TYR A 258 -2.22 21.62 -1.14
C TYR A 258 -0.98 22.08 -1.92
N THR A 259 0.10 22.32 -1.21
CA THR A 259 1.37 22.83 -1.77
C THR A 259 2.31 21.69 -2.14
N TRP A 260 3.36 22.00 -2.92
CA TRP A 260 4.45 21.05 -3.20
C TRP A 260 5.18 20.59 -1.93
N PHE A 261 5.25 21.43 -0.89
CA PHE A 261 5.84 21.06 0.37
C PHE A 261 4.97 20.02 1.11
N ASP A 262 3.66 20.14 1.01
CA ASP A 262 2.73 19.14 1.54
C ASP A 262 2.88 17.80 0.82
N MET A 263 3.02 17.84 -0.51
CA MET A 263 3.28 16.66 -1.32
C MET A 263 4.60 15.98 -0.94
N LEU A 264 5.66 16.75 -0.66
CA LEU A 264 6.92 16.19 -0.18
C LEU A 264 6.72 15.46 1.16
N GLY A 265 6.02 16.05 2.11
CA GLY A 265 5.70 15.40 3.38
C GLY A 265 4.93 14.09 3.21
N MET A 266 3.93 14.06 2.32
CA MET A 266 3.18 12.85 1.99
C MET A 266 4.04 11.80 1.29
N SER A 267 4.94 12.22 0.40
CA SER A 267 5.86 11.32 -0.30
C SER A 267 6.82 10.63 0.68
N VAL A 268 7.23 11.34 1.76
CA VAL A 268 8.04 10.74 2.84
C VAL A 268 7.20 9.75 3.66
N VAL A 269 5.96 10.09 4.00
CA VAL A 269 5.05 9.16 4.70
C VAL A 269 4.77 7.91 3.87
N ALA A 270 4.69 8.03 2.55
CA ALA A 270 4.58 6.88 1.65
C ALA A 270 5.82 5.97 1.66
N GLY A 271 6.95 6.43 2.21
CA GLY A 271 8.14 5.61 2.49
C GLY A 271 7.97 4.62 3.64
N ILE A 272 6.84 4.59 4.34
CA ILE A 272 6.54 3.56 5.35
C ILE A 272 6.15 2.28 4.61
N GLY A 273 7.09 1.34 4.46
CA GLY A 273 6.88 0.08 3.73
C GLY A 273 6.42 -1.09 4.60
N PHE A 274 6.76 -1.06 5.85
CA PHE A 274 6.59 -2.02 6.96
C PHE A 274 6.03 -3.41 6.55
N THR A 275 4.71 -3.66 6.67
CA THR A 275 4.14 -5.01 6.49
C THR A 275 4.30 -5.55 5.08
N VAL A 276 4.11 -4.72 4.06
CA VAL A 276 4.23 -5.16 2.66
C VAL A 276 5.70 -5.40 2.29
N SER A 277 6.61 -4.52 2.74
CA SER A 277 8.05 -4.73 2.56
C SER A 277 8.57 -5.99 3.28
N LEU A 278 8.04 -6.32 4.48
CA LEU A 278 8.37 -7.57 5.18
C LEU A 278 7.91 -8.79 4.39
N LEU A 279 6.71 -8.77 3.83
CA LEU A 279 6.22 -9.83 2.96
C LEU A 279 7.13 -10.02 1.74
N VAL A 280 7.47 -8.93 1.05
CA VAL A 280 8.37 -8.99 -0.12
C VAL A 280 9.76 -9.49 0.25
N ALA A 281 10.27 -9.13 1.44
CA ALA A 281 11.57 -9.61 1.92
C ALA A 281 11.59 -11.12 2.16
N GLU A 282 10.51 -11.65 2.76
CA GLU A 282 10.34 -13.08 2.97
C GLU A 282 10.31 -13.86 1.65
N LEU A 283 9.60 -13.32 0.65
CA LEU A 283 9.53 -13.88 -0.69
C LEU A 283 10.86 -13.78 -1.46
N SER A 284 11.62 -12.71 -1.23
CA SER A 284 12.90 -12.48 -1.93
C SER A 284 14.03 -13.36 -1.42
N PHE A 285 14.08 -13.62 -0.11
CA PHE A 285 15.23 -14.26 0.52
C PHE A 285 14.91 -15.60 1.18
N GLY A 286 13.63 -15.90 1.44
CA GLY A 286 13.22 -17.09 2.18
C GLY A 286 13.60 -17.07 3.66
N GLU A 287 13.11 -18.06 4.41
CA GLU A 287 13.44 -18.21 5.83
C GLU A 287 14.87 -18.67 6.05
N GLY A 288 15.56 -18.09 7.04
CA GLY A 288 16.91 -18.49 7.46
C GLY A 288 18.05 -17.94 6.60
N SER A 289 17.79 -17.11 5.61
CA SER A 289 18.82 -16.39 4.88
C SER A 289 19.41 -15.24 5.72
N PRO A 290 20.73 -15.02 5.75
CA PRO A 290 21.34 -13.85 6.40
C PRO A 290 20.78 -12.53 5.87
N HIS A 291 20.46 -12.47 4.58
CA HIS A 291 19.84 -11.30 3.95
C HIS A 291 18.42 -11.01 4.47
N SER A 292 17.68 -12.04 4.86
CA SER A 292 16.33 -11.89 5.42
C SER A 292 16.33 -11.08 6.71
N ASP A 293 17.23 -11.40 7.66
CA ASP A 293 17.33 -10.71 8.94
C ASP A 293 17.79 -9.26 8.76
N HIS A 294 18.81 -9.03 7.92
CA HIS A 294 19.29 -7.68 7.61
C HIS A 294 18.22 -6.85 6.87
N ALA A 295 17.46 -7.47 5.96
CA ALA A 295 16.34 -6.82 5.29
C ALA A 295 15.26 -6.39 6.28
N LYS A 296 14.87 -7.26 7.21
CA LYS A 296 13.87 -6.94 8.26
C LYS A 296 14.31 -5.75 9.11
N VAL A 297 15.60 -5.72 9.54
CA VAL A 297 16.16 -4.57 10.27
C VAL A 297 16.10 -3.31 9.42
N GLY A 298 16.51 -3.39 8.15
CA GLY A 298 16.45 -2.27 7.20
C GLY A 298 15.03 -1.73 7.00
N ILE A 299 14.04 -2.61 6.87
CA ILE A 299 12.63 -2.24 6.72
C ILE A 299 12.10 -1.54 7.97
N LEU A 300 12.37 -2.09 9.15
CA LEU A 300 11.93 -1.51 10.42
C LEU A 300 12.54 -0.12 10.63
N CYS A 301 13.86 0.00 10.46
CA CYS A 301 14.56 1.28 10.58
C CYS A 301 14.11 2.29 9.52
N GLY A 302 14.04 1.89 8.24
CA GLY A 302 13.62 2.75 7.15
C GLY A 302 12.19 3.25 7.31
N SER A 303 11.26 2.37 7.68
CA SER A 303 9.85 2.72 7.93
C SER A 303 9.69 3.65 9.13
N LEU A 304 10.43 3.40 10.23
CA LEU A 304 10.41 4.26 11.40
C LEU A 304 10.97 5.65 11.09
N LEU A 305 12.08 5.73 10.38
CA LEU A 305 12.67 7.00 9.95
C LEU A 305 11.72 7.76 9.01
N ALA A 306 11.10 7.08 8.04
CA ALA A 306 10.11 7.67 7.16
C ALA A 306 8.89 8.22 7.95
N ALA A 307 8.42 7.49 8.96
CA ALA A 307 7.33 7.94 9.83
C ALA A 307 7.73 9.19 10.63
N ILE A 308 8.91 9.20 11.24
CA ILE A 308 9.39 10.34 12.04
C ILE A 308 9.61 11.58 11.16
N VAL A 309 10.33 11.44 10.06
CA VAL A 309 10.62 12.56 9.14
C VAL A 309 9.33 13.06 8.49
N GLY A 310 8.47 12.16 8.02
CA GLY A 310 7.17 12.51 7.45
C GLY A 310 6.28 13.25 8.47
N ALA A 311 6.21 12.76 9.70
CA ALA A 311 5.49 13.44 10.78
C ALA A 311 6.07 14.84 11.07
N ALA A 312 7.40 14.98 11.10
CA ALA A 312 8.07 16.26 11.32
C ALA A 312 7.78 17.28 10.20
N LEU A 313 7.65 16.83 8.96
CA LEU A 313 7.29 17.69 7.81
C LEU A 313 5.81 18.07 7.82
N ILE A 314 4.92 17.14 8.20
CA ILE A 314 3.46 17.34 8.16
C ILE A 314 2.95 18.12 9.37
N ALA A 315 3.51 17.95 10.56
CA ALA A 315 3.02 18.58 11.78
C ALA A 315 2.92 20.13 11.71
N PRO A 316 3.92 20.87 11.18
CA PRO A 316 3.81 22.32 11.01
C PRO A 316 2.71 22.70 10.01
N ARG A 317 2.54 21.90 8.96
CA ARG A 317 1.50 22.12 7.94
C ARG A 317 0.11 21.92 8.52
N ASN A 318 -0.08 20.87 9.30
CA ASN A 318 -1.31 20.60 10.02
C ASN A 318 -1.71 21.77 10.96
N ARG A 319 -0.72 22.36 11.67
CA ARG A 319 -0.96 23.55 12.50
C ARG A 319 -1.42 24.74 11.67
N LYS A 320 -0.80 24.97 10.48
CA LYS A 320 -1.20 26.02 9.55
C LYS A 320 -2.65 25.83 9.08
N TYR A 321 -3.01 24.64 8.60
CA TYR A 321 -4.37 24.34 8.15
C TYR A 321 -5.41 24.44 9.28
N LYS A 322 -5.03 24.02 10.49
CA LYS A 322 -5.87 24.21 11.67
C LYS A 322 -6.14 25.69 11.97
N ALA A 323 -5.12 26.53 11.86
CA ALA A 323 -5.25 27.98 12.04
C ALA A 323 -6.13 28.62 10.94
N MET A 324 -6.00 28.20 9.69
CA MET A 324 -6.84 28.66 8.57
C MET A 324 -8.31 28.33 8.83
N ARG A 325 -8.64 27.10 9.23
CA ARG A 325 -10.03 26.71 9.59
C ARG A 325 -10.56 27.51 10.77
N ALA A 326 -9.73 27.76 11.78
CA ALA A 326 -10.13 28.60 12.92
C ALA A 326 -10.40 30.07 12.54
N ALA A 327 -9.75 30.56 11.48
CA ALA A 327 -9.96 31.89 10.90
C ALA A 327 -11.15 31.95 9.90
N GLY A 328 -11.91 30.86 9.74
CA GLY A 328 -13.04 30.76 8.83
C GLY A 328 -12.68 30.54 7.36
N HIS A 329 -11.42 30.22 7.07
CA HIS A 329 -10.97 29.86 5.71
C HIS A 329 -10.95 28.33 5.60
N ASP A 330 -11.77 27.78 4.72
CA ASP A 330 -11.76 26.34 4.46
C ASP A 330 -10.61 26.00 3.49
N PRO A 331 -9.62 25.21 3.92
CA PRO A 331 -8.52 24.81 3.05
C PRO A 331 -8.96 23.87 1.91
N ASP A 332 -10.17 23.30 1.96
CA ASP A 332 -10.74 22.45 0.90
C ASP A 332 -11.43 23.28 -0.21
N THR A 333 -11.38 24.62 -0.14
CA THR A 333 -11.99 25.56 -1.11
C THR A 333 -11.00 26.66 -1.53
N LEU A 334 -9.71 26.37 -1.53
CA LEU A 334 -8.70 27.33 -2.03
C LEU A 334 -8.78 27.37 -3.56
N ASP A 335 -9.46 28.40 -4.10
CA ASP A 335 -9.51 28.75 -5.53
C ASP A 335 -8.14 29.23 -6.08
#